data_1749b9a66aba02cd085789af991a5dc1
#
_entry.id   1749b9a66aba02cd085789af991a5dc1
#
_cell.length_a   1.000
_cell.length_b   1.000
_cell.length_c   1.000
_cell.angle_alpha   90.00
_cell.angle_beta   90.00
_cell.angle_gamma   90.00
#
_symmetry.space_group_name_H-M   'P 1'
#
loop_
_entity.id
_entity.type
_entity.pdbx_description
1 polymer ?
#
loop_
_entity_poly.entity_id
_entity_poly.type
_entity_poly.pdbx_seq_one_letter_code
_entity_poly.pdbx_strand_id
1 'polypeptide(L)'
;MLHMKRKLMMAAAGVLAALMGFPAYGASRKPIKSISLTIKAEIKPDTDFGDELIEIETSSNKYSVDGYEILNDDVEWREDTVPRIQITLTANDDYYFQSLPKDKVTIKGGAEFKNSKREDSSTTLLMDVELQALNTSLHALTNVVLTEDGIATWDAIPAAG
;
A
#
# COMPACT_ATOMS: atom_id res chain seq x y z
N MET A 1 -15.26 -22.03 -16.93
CA MET A 1 -15.48 -21.35 -15.63
C MET A 1 -15.00 -19.92 -15.77
N LEU A 2 -15.92 -18.98 -15.68
CA LEU A 2 -15.65 -17.57 -15.90
C LEU A 2 -15.18 -16.98 -14.57
N HIS A 3 -13.87 -16.69 -14.43
CA HIS A 3 -13.34 -15.99 -13.28
C HIS A 3 -13.78 -14.53 -13.35
N MET A 4 -14.79 -14.21 -12.58
CA MET A 4 -15.30 -12.85 -12.44
C MET A 4 -14.32 -12.07 -11.54
N LYS A 5 -13.50 -11.21 -12.16
CA LYS A 5 -12.62 -10.26 -11.43
C LYS A 5 -13.50 -9.38 -10.55
N ARG A 6 -13.50 -9.63 -9.26
CA ARG A 6 -14.15 -8.76 -8.28
C ARG A 6 -13.27 -7.55 -8.07
N LYS A 7 -13.61 -6.46 -8.74
CA LYS A 7 -13.06 -5.14 -8.40
C LYS A 7 -13.78 -4.67 -7.14
N LEU A 8 -13.08 -4.66 -6.02
CA LEU A 8 -13.57 -4.02 -4.81
C LEU A 8 -13.42 -2.51 -5.00
N MET A 9 -14.45 -1.87 -5.56
CA MET A 9 -14.56 -0.42 -5.61
C MET A 9 -15.02 0.08 -4.24
N MET A 10 -14.13 0.59 -3.42
CA MET A 10 -14.53 1.50 -2.36
C MET A 10 -15.02 2.80 -3.02
N ALA A 11 -16.33 3.05 -2.90
CA ALA A 11 -16.96 4.25 -3.40
C ALA A 11 -16.50 5.46 -2.58
N ALA A 12 -15.56 6.23 -3.11
CA ALA A 12 -15.36 7.59 -2.67
C ALA A 12 -16.52 8.44 -3.20
N ALA A 13 -17.23 9.11 -2.29
CA ALA A 13 -18.34 9.98 -2.62
C ALA A 13 -17.89 11.08 -3.57
N GLY A 14 -18.35 11.02 -4.81
CA GLY A 14 -18.10 12.03 -5.83
C GLY A 14 -18.78 13.35 -5.47
N VAL A 15 -18.02 14.39 -5.30
CA VAL A 15 -18.52 15.77 -5.35
C VAL A 15 -18.62 16.17 -6.81
N LEU A 16 -19.85 16.27 -7.28
CA LEU A 16 -20.20 16.80 -8.60
C LEU A 16 -19.91 18.29 -8.63
N ALA A 17 -18.76 18.71 -9.15
CA ALA A 17 -18.46 20.11 -9.38
C ALA A 17 -18.97 20.55 -10.76
N ALA A 18 -19.87 21.51 -10.76
CA ALA A 18 -20.49 22.10 -11.93
C ALA A 18 -19.46 22.74 -12.86
N LEU A 19 -19.57 22.46 -14.16
CA LEU A 19 -18.88 23.12 -15.26
C LEU A 19 -19.27 24.59 -15.32
N MET A 20 -18.42 25.46 -14.82
CA MET A 20 -18.36 26.86 -15.21
C MET A 20 -17.07 27.06 -15.99
N GLY A 21 -17.21 27.24 -17.30
CA GLY A 21 -16.09 27.51 -18.21
C GLY A 21 -15.44 28.85 -17.88
N PHE A 22 -14.26 28.84 -17.31
CA PHE A 22 -13.33 29.95 -17.27
C PHE A 22 -12.26 29.76 -18.32
N PRO A 23 -11.78 30.80 -19.02
CA PRO A 23 -10.65 30.67 -19.92
C PRO A 23 -9.44 30.26 -19.07
N ALA A 24 -8.91 29.10 -19.37
CA ALA A 24 -7.70 28.56 -18.74
C ALA A 24 -6.51 29.45 -19.11
N TYR A 25 -6.22 30.44 -18.29
CA TYR A 25 -4.84 30.91 -18.17
C TYR A 25 -4.06 29.73 -17.60
N GLY A 26 -3.20 29.14 -18.45
CA GLY A 26 -2.45 27.95 -18.09
C GLY A 26 -1.56 28.19 -16.88
N ALA A 27 -2.08 27.96 -15.70
CA ALA A 27 -1.29 27.89 -14.50
C ALA A 27 -0.32 26.71 -14.68
N SER A 28 0.98 27.01 -14.70
CA SER A 28 2.02 26.01 -14.82
C SER A 28 1.95 25.09 -13.60
N ARG A 29 1.47 23.84 -13.78
CA ARG A 29 1.39 22.84 -12.71
C ARG A 29 2.77 22.64 -12.10
N LYS A 30 2.81 22.40 -10.80
CA LYS A 30 4.04 22.18 -10.03
C LYS A 30 4.39 20.69 -10.00
N PRO A 31 5.67 20.30 -10.18
CA PRO A 31 6.05 18.90 -10.14
C PRO A 31 6.05 18.33 -8.73
N ILE A 32 5.47 17.14 -8.56
CA ILE A 32 5.66 16.28 -7.40
C ILE A 32 6.96 15.52 -7.61
N LYS A 33 7.96 15.79 -6.76
CA LYS A 33 9.33 15.27 -6.89
C LYS A 33 9.64 14.13 -5.94
N SER A 34 8.76 13.85 -4.99
CA SER A 34 8.91 12.76 -4.02
C SER A 34 7.55 12.30 -3.52
N ILE A 35 7.48 11.02 -3.17
CA ILE A 35 6.31 10.38 -2.58
C ILE A 35 6.66 9.94 -1.16
N SER A 36 5.72 10.12 -0.24
CA SER A 36 5.80 9.59 1.11
C SER A 36 4.46 8.94 1.48
N LEU A 37 4.49 7.65 1.75
CA LEU A 37 3.32 6.86 2.15
C LEU A 37 3.59 6.16 3.47
N THR A 38 2.52 5.90 4.22
CA THR A 38 2.51 4.98 5.35
C THR A 38 1.53 3.86 5.01
N ILE A 39 1.99 2.62 5.04
CA ILE A 39 1.18 1.44 4.75
C ILE A 39 1.10 0.62 6.03
N LYS A 40 -0.13 0.28 6.43
CA LYS A 40 -0.44 -0.68 7.47
C LYS A 40 -1.18 -1.82 6.81
N ALA A 41 -0.67 -3.01 6.92
CA ALA A 41 -1.28 -4.19 6.34
C ALA A 41 -1.45 -5.26 7.42
N GLU A 42 -2.68 -5.76 7.56
CA GLU A 42 -3.03 -6.89 8.40
C GLU A 42 -3.59 -7.99 7.50
N ILE A 43 -2.70 -8.83 6.98
CA ILE A 43 -3.03 -9.99 6.17
C ILE A 43 -2.57 -11.22 6.95
N LYS A 44 -3.48 -12.16 7.14
CA LYS A 44 -3.18 -13.42 7.82
C LYS A 44 -3.13 -14.56 6.79
N PRO A 45 -2.29 -15.58 7.01
CA PRO A 45 -2.40 -16.82 6.25
C PRO A 45 -3.82 -17.38 6.31
N ASP A 46 -4.26 -18.04 5.25
CA ASP A 46 -5.60 -18.63 5.09
C ASP A 46 -6.78 -17.63 5.16
N THR A 47 -6.52 -16.33 5.06
CA THR A 47 -7.56 -15.32 4.91
C THR A 47 -8.06 -15.30 3.47
N ASP A 48 -9.37 -15.20 3.27
CA ASP A 48 -9.95 -15.02 1.94
C ASP A 48 -9.57 -13.65 1.36
N PHE A 49 -9.34 -13.59 0.05
CA PHE A 49 -9.10 -12.32 -0.62
C PHE A 49 -10.29 -11.38 -0.47
N GLY A 50 -10.05 -10.18 -0.01
CA GLY A 50 -11.04 -9.16 0.28
C GLY A 50 -11.32 -8.97 1.76
N ASP A 51 -10.81 -9.86 2.61
CA ASP A 51 -10.89 -9.74 4.08
C ASP A 51 -9.59 -9.19 4.68
N GLU A 52 -8.57 -8.95 3.84
CA GLU A 52 -7.34 -8.26 4.26
C GLU A 52 -7.60 -6.78 4.57
N LEU A 53 -6.96 -6.30 5.63
CA LEU A 53 -7.01 -4.90 6.01
C LEU A 53 -5.70 -4.22 5.57
N ILE A 54 -5.80 -3.36 4.55
CA ILE A 54 -4.68 -2.55 4.08
C ILE A 54 -5.08 -1.08 4.13
N GLU A 55 -4.41 -0.33 5.00
CA GLU A 55 -4.57 1.11 5.11
C GLU A 55 -3.37 1.81 4.49
N ILE A 56 -3.61 2.77 3.59
CA ILE A 56 -2.58 3.53 2.92
C ILE A 56 -2.84 5.01 3.14
N GLU A 57 -1.90 5.69 3.77
CA GLU A 57 -2.02 7.09 4.14
C GLU A 57 -0.88 7.92 3.57
N THR A 58 -1.16 9.20 3.31
CA THR A 58 -0.16 10.22 2.99
C THR A 58 -0.42 11.49 3.79
N SER A 59 0.64 12.16 4.23
CA SER A 59 0.56 13.50 4.82
C SER A 59 0.74 14.62 3.78
N SER A 60 0.87 14.27 2.51
CA SER A 60 1.05 15.23 1.43
C SER A 60 -0.27 15.94 1.09
N ASN A 61 -0.21 17.24 0.85
CA ASN A 61 -1.32 18.01 0.30
C ASN A 61 -1.24 18.18 -1.23
N LYS A 62 -0.28 17.51 -1.88
CA LYS A 62 -0.05 17.61 -3.33
C LYS A 62 -0.71 16.50 -4.11
N TYR A 63 -1.05 15.41 -3.46
CA TYR A 63 -1.70 14.23 -4.04
C TYR A 63 -2.50 13.49 -2.96
N SER A 64 -3.43 12.69 -3.40
CA SER A 64 -4.24 11.78 -2.58
C SER A 64 -3.98 10.32 -2.96
N VAL A 65 -4.36 9.42 -2.06
CA VAL A 65 -4.43 7.97 -2.32
C VAL A 65 -5.88 7.66 -2.71
N ASP A 66 -6.09 7.17 -3.93
CA ASP A 66 -7.42 6.82 -4.42
C ASP A 66 -7.80 5.38 -4.08
N GLY A 67 -6.79 4.51 -3.88
CA GLY A 67 -7.01 3.12 -3.54
C GLY A 67 -5.84 2.23 -3.94
N TYR A 68 -6.07 0.93 -3.87
CA TYR A 68 -5.11 -0.09 -4.30
C TYR A 68 -5.81 -1.27 -4.97
N GLU A 69 -5.03 -2.05 -5.71
CA GLU A 69 -5.41 -3.33 -6.30
C GLU A 69 -4.38 -4.38 -5.91
N ILE A 70 -4.83 -5.60 -5.57
CA ILE A 70 -3.93 -6.72 -5.29
C ILE A 70 -3.49 -7.33 -6.62
N LEU A 71 -2.17 -7.45 -6.82
CA LEU A 71 -1.60 -7.93 -8.08
C LEU A 71 -1.46 -9.45 -8.13
N ASN A 72 -1.38 -10.12 -7.00
CA ASN A 72 -1.25 -11.57 -6.88
C ASN A 72 -2.48 -12.23 -6.21
N ASP A 73 -3.66 -11.83 -6.66
CA ASP A 73 -4.96 -12.35 -6.23
C ASP A 73 -5.27 -13.77 -6.74
N ASP A 74 -4.38 -14.37 -7.52
CA ASP A 74 -4.45 -15.73 -8.04
C ASP A 74 -3.76 -16.78 -7.15
N VAL A 75 -3.13 -16.33 -6.06
CA VAL A 75 -2.47 -17.18 -5.07
C VAL A 75 -3.20 -17.14 -3.73
N GLU A 76 -3.18 -18.24 -3.01
CA GLU A 76 -3.65 -18.26 -1.63
C GLU A 76 -2.68 -17.51 -0.70
N TRP A 77 -3.22 -16.84 0.32
CA TRP A 77 -2.40 -16.24 1.37
C TRP A 77 -1.77 -17.33 2.24
N ARG A 78 -0.50 -17.64 1.99
CA ARG A 78 0.29 -18.58 2.77
C ARG A 78 1.37 -17.85 3.56
N GLU A 79 1.98 -18.52 4.53
CA GLU A 79 3.02 -17.93 5.37
C GLU A 79 4.20 -17.33 4.57
N ASP A 80 4.56 -17.94 3.45
CA ASP A 80 5.65 -17.51 2.58
C ASP A 80 5.23 -16.54 1.48
N THR A 81 3.93 -16.21 1.39
CA THR A 81 3.41 -15.28 0.40
C THR A 81 3.88 -13.87 0.68
N VAL A 82 4.39 -13.23 -0.37
CA VAL A 82 4.70 -11.80 -0.38
C VAL A 82 3.57 -11.07 -1.10
N PRO A 83 2.69 -10.37 -0.39
CA PRO A 83 1.59 -9.66 -1.04
C PRO A 83 2.12 -8.52 -1.92
N ARG A 84 1.58 -8.38 -3.13
CA ARG A 84 1.91 -7.34 -4.08
C ARG A 84 0.68 -6.52 -4.39
N ILE A 85 0.80 -5.22 -4.26
CA ILE A 85 -0.29 -4.30 -4.51
C ILE A 85 0.12 -3.23 -5.51
N GLN A 86 -0.84 -2.72 -6.27
CA GLN A 86 -0.69 -1.51 -7.05
C GLN A 86 -1.51 -0.40 -6.40
N ILE A 87 -0.83 0.67 -5.99
CA ILE A 87 -1.45 1.84 -5.36
C ILE A 87 -1.71 2.88 -6.42
N THR A 88 -2.91 3.45 -6.43
CA THR A 88 -3.28 4.57 -7.30
C THR A 88 -3.22 5.87 -6.51
N LEU A 89 -2.40 6.81 -7.00
CA LEU A 89 -2.30 8.17 -6.47
C LEU A 89 -2.80 9.17 -7.51
N THR A 90 -3.55 10.18 -7.06
CA THR A 90 -3.99 11.29 -7.90
C THR A 90 -3.40 12.61 -7.43
N ALA A 91 -2.78 13.35 -8.36
CA ALA A 91 -2.25 14.68 -8.10
C ALA A 91 -3.39 15.69 -7.93
N ASN A 92 -3.27 16.58 -6.96
CA ASN A 92 -4.19 17.70 -6.81
C ASN A 92 -4.02 18.70 -7.97
N ASP A 93 -5.03 19.51 -8.24
CA ASP A 93 -5.20 20.33 -9.48
C ASP A 93 -3.96 21.13 -9.93
N ASP A 94 -3.18 21.66 -8.98
CA ASP A 94 -2.00 22.45 -9.26
C ASP A 94 -0.71 21.63 -9.46
N TYR A 95 -0.82 20.28 -9.45
CA TYR A 95 0.34 19.42 -9.42
C TYR A 95 0.32 18.37 -10.53
N TYR A 96 1.48 17.79 -10.79
CA TYR A 96 1.66 16.62 -11.64
C TYR A 96 2.82 15.76 -11.14
N PHE A 97 2.75 14.46 -11.38
CA PHE A 97 3.85 13.55 -11.03
C PHE A 97 4.99 13.64 -12.04
N GLN A 98 6.18 13.87 -11.53
CA GLN A 98 7.41 13.74 -12.32
C GLN A 98 7.86 12.27 -12.31
N SER A 99 8.81 11.91 -13.17
CA SER A 99 9.49 10.61 -13.06
C SER A 99 10.16 10.49 -11.70
N LEU A 100 9.85 9.43 -10.97
CA LEU A 100 10.30 9.22 -9.60
C LEU A 100 11.28 8.06 -9.54
N PRO A 101 12.58 8.31 -9.35
CA PRO A 101 13.52 7.26 -9.03
C PRO A 101 13.28 6.72 -7.61
N LYS A 102 13.75 5.50 -7.32
CA LYS A 102 13.50 4.79 -6.05
C LYS A 102 13.88 5.62 -4.80
N ASP A 103 14.94 6.41 -4.87
CA ASP A 103 15.41 7.27 -3.77
C ASP A 103 14.47 8.45 -3.45
N LYS A 104 13.47 8.71 -4.29
CA LYS A 104 12.44 9.74 -4.09
C LYS A 104 11.12 9.17 -3.57
N VAL A 105 11.04 7.85 -3.34
CA VAL A 105 9.88 7.18 -2.79
C VAL A 105 10.21 6.69 -1.39
N THR A 106 9.48 7.17 -0.40
CA THR A 106 9.58 6.73 0.99
C THR A 106 8.29 6.02 1.38
N ILE A 107 8.41 4.77 1.79
CA ILE A 107 7.27 3.98 2.29
C ILE A 107 7.61 3.53 3.70
N LYS A 108 6.74 3.87 4.66
CA LYS A 108 6.78 3.38 6.03
C LYS A 108 5.83 2.19 6.17
N GLY A 109 6.14 1.26 7.08
CA GLY A 109 5.31 0.07 7.33
C GLY A 109 5.88 -1.21 6.71
N GLY A 110 7.17 -1.20 6.36
CA GLY A 110 7.89 -2.42 5.92
C GLY A 110 7.65 -2.83 4.48
N ALA A 111 6.94 -2.04 3.69
CA ALA A 111 6.69 -2.31 2.28
C ALA A 111 7.81 -1.76 1.38
N GLU A 112 8.04 -2.40 0.23
CA GLU A 112 9.09 -2.04 -0.71
C GLU A 112 8.52 -1.54 -2.04
N PHE A 113 8.94 -0.34 -2.47
CA PHE A 113 8.64 0.19 -3.80
C PHE A 113 9.36 -0.61 -4.89
N LYS A 114 8.63 -1.04 -5.91
CA LYS A 114 9.17 -1.79 -7.05
C LYS A 114 9.19 -0.98 -8.34
N ASN A 115 8.08 -0.40 -8.70
CA ASN A 115 7.91 0.29 -9.98
C ASN A 115 6.83 1.37 -9.88
N SER A 116 6.81 2.29 -10.85
CA SER A 116 5.70 3.22 -11.03
C SER A 116 5.47 3.57 -12.49
N LYS A 117 4.20 3.83 -12.83
CA LYS A 117 3.75 4.27 -14.15
C LYS A 117 2.88 5.52 -13.99
N ARG A 118 3.13 6.52 -14.82
CA ARG A 118 2.31 7.74 -14.87
C ARG A 118 1.24 7.60 -15.96
N GLU A 119 0.05 8.05 -15.65
CA GLU A 119 -1.10 8.08 -16.55
C GLU A 119 -1.76 9.46 -16.54
N ASP A 120 -2.76 9.67 -17.39
CA ASP A 120 -3.59 10.87 -17.47
C ASP A 120 -2.79 12.18 -17.49
N SER A 121 -1.85 12.31 -18.43
CA SER A 121 -0.98 13.48 -18.52
C SER A 121 -0.19 13.76 -17.23
N SER A 122 0.20 12.69 -16.53
CA SER A 122 0.96 12.70 -15.27
C SER A 122 0.17 13.22 -14.05
N THR A 123 -1.17 13.18 -14.09
CA THR A 123 -2.00 13.45 -12.91
C THR A 123 -2.27 12.19 -12.10
N THR A 124 -2.13 11.01 -12.70
CA THR A 124 -2.26 9.72 -12.03
C THR A 124 -0.91 9.00 -11.96
N LEU A 125 -0.60 8.40 -10.82
CA LEU A 125 0.58 7.57 -10.62
C LEU A 125 0.14 6.21 -10.08
N LEU A 126 0.44 5.16 -10.83
CA LEU A 126 0.30 3.77 -10.40
C LEU A 126 1.64 3.33 -9.81
N MET A 127 1.63 2.78 -8.61
CA MET A 127 2.83 2.35 -7.89
C MET A 127 2.72 0.88 -7.49
N ASP A 128 3.64 0.07 -7.99
CA ASP A 128 3.76 -1.34 -7.60
C ASP A 128 4.60 -1.43 -6.32
N VAL A 129 4.05 -2.09 -5.31
CA VAL A 129 4.64 -2.22 -3.98
C VAL A 129 4.55 -3.67 -3.53
N GLU A 130 5.61 -4.20 -2.96
CA GLU A 130 5.61 -5.46 -2.22
C GLU A 130 5.51 -5.20 -0.73
N LEU A 131 4.57 -5.87 -0.07
CA LEU A 131 4.44 -5.86 1.38
C LEU A 131 5.42 -6.87 2.00
N GLN A 132 5.49 -6.91 3.33
CA GLN A 132 6.26 -7.94 4.01
C GLN A 132 5.61 -9.31 3.81
N ALA A 133 6.44 -10.37 3.77
CA ALA A 133 5.94 -11.74 3.79
C ALA A 133 5.12 -11.99 5.06
N LEU A 134 4.08 -12.81 4.97
CA LEU A 134 3.11 -12.99 6.06
C LEU A 134 3.71 -13.66 7.31
N ASN A 135 4.79 -14.42 7.14
CA ASN A 135 5.50 -15.09 8.24
C ASN A 135 6.45 -14.17 9.04
N THR A 136 6.57 -12.88 8.67
CA THR A 136 7.48 -11.96 9.39
C THR A 136 6.92 -11.45 10.71
N SER A 137 5.76 -11.92 11.14
CA SER A 137 5.28 -11.71 12.49
C SER A 137 6.18 -12.49 13.46
N LEU A 138 7.26 -11.85 13.89
CA LEU A 138 8.07 -12.34 14.99
C LEU A 138 7.16 -12.44 16.20
N HIS A 139 6.77 -13.67 16.57
CA HIS A 139 6.10 -13.89 17.83
C HIS A 139 7.06 -13.46 18.94
N ALA A 140 6.69 -12.41 19.65
CA ALA A 140 7.45 -11.99 20.82
C ALA A 140 7.50 -13.17 21.79
N LEU A 141 8.71 -13.58 22.20
CA LEU A 141 8.87 -14.57 23.24
C LEU A 141 8.22 -14.02 24.51
N THR A 142 7.27 -14.76 25.08
CA THR A 142 6.61 -14.39 26.33
C THR A 142 7.22 -15.21 27.46
N ASN A 143 7.22 -14.63 28.67
CA ASN A 143 7.73 -15.26 29.89
C ASN A 143 9.18 -15.74 29.76
N VAL A 144 10.05 -14.89 29.19
CA VAL A 144 11.48 -15.19 29.15
C VAL A 144 12.04 -15.06 30.57
N VAL A 145 12.49 -16.17 31.12
CA VAL A 145 13.13 -16.23 32.43
C VAL A 145 14.57 -16.70 32.26
N LEU A 146 15.49 -15.89 32.76
CA LEU A 146 16.90 -16.28 32.85
C LEU A 146 17.19 -16.88 34.24
N THR A 147 17.62 -18.13 34.28
CA THR A 147 18.01 -18.78 35.55
C THR A 147 19.42 -18.34 35.97
N GLU A 148 19.75 -18.52 37.25
CA GLU A 148 21.08 -18.21 37.81
C GLU A 148 22.21 -19.02 37.14
N ASP A 149 21.87 -20.17 36.58
CA ASP A 149 22.80 -21.04 35.81
C ASP A 149 23.00 -20.58 34.35
N GLY A 150 22.40 -19.42 33.96
CA GLY A 150 22.52 -18.85 32.62
C GLY A 150 21.65 -19.53 31.55
N ILE A 151 20.66 -20.32 31.96
CA ILE A 151 19.72 -20.98 31.06
C ILE A 151 18.52 -20.05 30.87
N ALA A 152 18.21 -19.71 29.60
CA ALA A 152 16.98 -18.97 29.24
C ALA A 152 15.85 -19.97 28.95
N THR A 153 14.71 -19.76 29.57
CA THR A 153 13.47 -20.48 29.30
C THR A 153 12.39 -19.49 28.84
N TRP A 154 11.51 -19.93 27.98
CA TRP A 154 10.37 -19.13 27.48
C TRP A 154 9.17 -20.04 27.23
N ASP A 155 8.00 -19.44 27.15
CA ASP A 155 6.80 -20.18 26.77
C ASP A 155 6.92 -20.73 25.35
N ALA A 156 6.39 -21.92 25.13
CA ALA A 156 6.32 -22.47 23.78
C ALA A 156 5.51 -21.52 22.89
N ILE A 157 6.08 -21.15 21.75
CA ILE A 157 5.34 -20.40 20.72
C ILE A 157 4.21 -21.33 20.27
N PRO A 158 2.93 -20.93 20.36
CA PRO A 158 1.84 -21.73 19.83
C PRO A 158 2.14 -22.00 18.35
N ALA A 159 2.23 -23.26 17.97
CA ALA A 159 2.33 -23.61 16.56
C ALA A 159 1.10 -22.99 15.88
N ALA A 160 1.33 -22.17 14.84
CA ALA A 160 0.25 -21.74 13.97
C ALA A 160 -0.33 -23.00 13.35
N GLY A 161 -1.57 -23.32 13.76
CA GLY A 161 -2.34 -24.45 13.28
C GLY A 161 -2.98 -24.15 11.97
#